data_cf96d6e71fa6b36e8c1990c8939c566f
#
_entry.id   cf96d6e71fa6b36e8c1990c8939c566f
#
_cell.length_a   1.000
_cell.length_b   1.000
_cell.length_c   1.000
_cell.angle_alpha   90.00
_cell.angle_beta   90.00
_cell.angle_gamma   90.00
#
_symmetry.space_group_name_H-M   'P 1'
#
loop_
_entity.id
_entity.type
_entity.pdbx_description
1 polymer ?
#
loop_
_entity_poly.entity_id
_entity_poly.type
_entity_poly.pdbx_seq_one_letter_code
_entity_poly.pdbx_strand_id
1 'polypeptide(L)'
;IIVNLYGNPAEFDELLAITKKHGTPVLEDSAESLGASYKGKKTGNFGDISIFSFNGNKIITTSGGGMLMCNDKKTHDKVLFWATQSREPFPWYQHEEIGYNYRLSNICAGIGRGQMRVLDERVAQKRHIHELYVKAFEGNPYIEIAPTTSGSEPNYWLTAITLTRDCKVNFM
;
A
#
# COMPACT_ATOMS: atom_id res chain seq x y z
N ILE A 1 -7.53 -11.02 -1.95
CA ILE A 1 -6.66 -9.83 -1.83
C ILE A 1 -7.54 -8.60 -1.87
N ILE A 2 -7.37 -7.68 -0.92
CA ILE A 2 -8.02 -6.37 -0.88
C ILE A 2 -6.95 -5.31 -1.14
N VAL A 3 -7.18 -4.46 -2.15
CA VAL A 3 -6.20 -3.46 -2.60
C VAL A 3 -6.69 -2.05 -2.25
N ASN A 4 -5.84 -1.26 -1.61
CA ASN A 4 -6.08 0.16 -1.32
C ASN A 4 -5.53 1.01 -2.49
N LEU A 5 -6.27 1.00 -3.61
CA LEU A 5 -5.81 1.54 -4.90
C LEU A 5 -5.61 3.06 -4.84
N TYR A 6 -4.50 3.55 -5.37
CA TYR A 6 -4.10 4.97 -5.44
C TYR A 6 -4.01 5.68 -4.09
N GLY A 7 -3.96 4.91 -3.01
CA GLY A 7 -3.92 5.47 -1.65
C GLY A 7 -5.29 5.71 -1.03
N ASN A 8 -6.36 5.27 -1.71
CA ASN A 8 -7.74 5.29 -1.21
C ASN A 8 -8.06 3.93 -0.56
N PRO A 9 -8.38 3.88 0.73
CA PRO A 9 -8.74 2.64 1.42
C PRO A 9 -9.97 1.98 0.79
N ALA A 10 -9.96 0.65 0.73
CA ALA A 10 -11.09 -0.13 0.24
C ALA A 10 -12.30 -0.07 1.19
N GLU A 11 -13.46 -0.53 0.73
CA GLU A 11 -14.69 -0.69 1.54
C GLU A 11 -14.55 -1.87 2.51
N PHE A 12 -13.74 -1.69 3.55
CA PHE A 12 -13.35 -2.78 4.46
C PHE A 12 -14.51 -3.43 5.19
N ASP A 13 -15.53 -2.67 5.61
CA ASP A 13 -16.64 -3.23 6.39
C ASP A 13 -17.37 -4.31 5.60
N GLU A 14 -17.69 -4.03 4.33
CA GLU A 14 -18.40 -4.96 3.45
C GLU A 14 -17.53 -6.14 3.06
N LEU A 15 -16.29 -5.85 2.63
CA LEU A 15 -15.35 -6.88 2.19
C LEU A 15 -14.96 -7.84 3.31
N LEU A 16 -14.71 -7.34 4.52
CA LEU A 16 -14.38 -8.16 5.68
C LEU A 16 -15.59 -8.96 6.18
N ALA A 17 -16.81 -8.42 6.07
CA ALA A 17 -18.02 -9.19 6.39
C ALA A 17 -18.17 -10.39 5.46
N ILE A 18 -17.91 -10.21 4.15
CA ILE A 18 -17.96 -11.29 3.16
C ILE A 18 -16.87 -12.33 3.43
N THR A 19 -15.62 -11.91 3.61
CA THR A 19 -14.50 -12.85 3.84
C THR A 19 -14.68 -13.64 5.13
N LYS A 20 -15.16 -12.99 6.19
CA LYS A 20 -15.49 -13.63 7.47
C LYS A 20 -16.60 -14.67 7.32
N LYS A 21 -17.67 -14.37 6.56
CA LYS A 21 -18.77 -15.29 6.27
C LYS A 21 -18.27 -16.58 5.61
N HIS A 22 -17.25 -16.47 4.76
CA HIS A 22 -16.70 -17.61 4.01
C HIS A 22 -15.44 -18.21 4.63
N GLY A 23 -14.98 -17.72 5.80
CA GLY A 23 -13.74 -18.18 6.43
C GLY A 23 -12.50 -17.98 5.58
N THR A 24 -12.50 -16.96 4.71
CA THR A 24 -11.42 -16.70 3.74
C THR A 24 -10.41 -15.74 4.35
N PRO A 25 -9.12 -16.09 4.46
CA PRO A 25 -8.10 -15.17 4.93
C PRO A 25 -7.91 -14.00 3.95
N VAL A 26 -7.51 -12.86 4.50
CA VAL A 26 -7.36 -11.60 3.78
C VAL A 26 -5.90 -11.20 3.69
N LEU A 27 -5.41 -11.00 2.47
CA LEU A 27 -4.19 -10.26 2.22
C LEU A 27 -4.56 -8.83 1.86
N GLU A 28 -4.13 -7.86 2.67
CA GLU A 28 -4.30 -6.43 2.41
C GLU A 28 -3.12 -5.90 1.62
N ASP A 29 -3.37 -5.43 0.41
CA ASP A 29 -2.37 -4.73 -0.40
C ASP A 29 -2.44 -3.22 -0.10
N SER A 30 -1.57 -2.79 0.80
CA SER A 30 -1.38 -1.39 1.21
C SER A 30 -0.17 -0.74 0.53
N ALA A 31 0.29 -1.29 -0.61
CA ALA A 31 1.46 -0.78 -1.33
C ALA A 31 1.36 0.71 -1.69
N GLU A 32 0.16 1.26 -1.74
CA GLU A 32 -0.13 2.63 -2.15
C GLU A 32 -0.72 3.49 -1.03
N SER A 33 -1.10 2.88 0.10
CA SER A 33 -1.92 3.54 1.11
C SER A 33 -1.22 3.77 2.46
N LEU A 34 0.11 3.72 2.49
CA LEU A 34 0.84 4.00 3.74
C LEU A 34 0.47 5.40 4.27
N GLY A 35 0.04 5.47 5.53
CA GLY A 35 -0.43 6.70 6.19
C GLY A 35 -1.92 6.99 6.02
N ALA A 36 -2.63 6.31 5.10
CA ALA A 36 -4.08 6.39 4.98
C ALA A 36 -4.80 5.70 6.15
N SER A 37 -6.09 6.04 6.35
CA SER A 37 -6.93 5.40 7.36
C SER A 37 -8.36 5.19 6.86
N TYR A 38 -9.03 4.18 7.42
CA TYR A 38 -10.44 3.91 7.23
C TYR A 38 -11.12 3.83 8.60
N LYS A 39 -12.09 4.68 8.84
CA LYS A 39 -12.80 4.83 10.12
C LYS A 39 -11.84 4.92 11.31
N GLY A 40 -10.78 5.72 11.17
CA GLY A 40 -9.76 5.98 12.19
C GLY A 40 -8.71 4.88 12.37
N LYS A 41 -8.81 3.74 11.67
CA LYS A 41 -7.81 2.67 11.72
C LYS A 41 -6.89 2.76 10.49
N LYS A 42 -5.57 2.75 10.70
CA LYS A 42 -4.58 2.82 9.62
C LYS A 42 -4.66 1.59 8.70
N THR A 43 -4.53 1.82 7.38
CA THR A 43 -4.34 0.74 6.41
C THR A 43 -3.11 -0.09 6.75
N GLY A 44 -3.10 -1.36 6.34
CA GLY A 44 -2.11 -2.34 6.76
C GLY A 44 -2.50 -3.09 8.04
N ASN A 45 -3.66 -2.80 8.63
CA ASN A 45 -4.14 -3.45 9.86
C ASN A 45 -5.48 -4.18 9.69
N PHE A 46 -5.98 -4.31 8.46
CA PHE A 46 -7.27 -4.93 8.18
C PHE A 46 -7.16 -6.39 7.73
N GLY A 47 -6.05 -6.75 7.07
CA GLY A 47 -5.80 -8.12 6.64
C GLY A 47 -5.17 -9.00 7.71
N ASP A 48 -5.20 -10.33 7.49
CA ASP A 48 -4.39 -11.30 8.25
C ASP A 48 -2.91 -11.09 7.97
N ILE A 49 -2.60 -10.74 6.72
CA ILE A 49 -1.29 -10.32 6.23
C ILE A 49 -1.49 -9.02 5.46
N SER A 50 -0.57 -8.08 5.62
CA SER A 50 -0.57 -6.81 4.89
C SER A 50 0.79 -6.52 4.29
N ILE A 51 0.82 -5.84 3.15
CA ILE A 51 2.07 -5.46 2.49
C ILE A 51 2.14 -3.97 2.22
N PHE A 52 3.35 -3.42 2.27
CA PHE A 52 3.68 -2.06 1.88
C PHE A 52 4.79 -2.06 0.84
N SER A 53 4.81 -1.05 -0.01
CA SER A 53 5.87 -0.83 -1.00
C SER A 53 6.66 0.44 -0.69
N PHE A 54 7.98 0.34 -0.82
CA PHE A 54 8.90 1.47 -0.74
C PHE A 54 9.62 1.72 -2.06
N ASN A 55 8.96 1.37 -3.19
CA ASN A 55 9.49 1.65 -4.52
C ASN A 55 9.69 3.15 -4.74
N GLY A 56 10.47 3.53 -5.76
CA GLY A 56 10.92 4.89 -6.01
C GLY A 56 9.82 5.94 -6.10
N ASN A 57 8.64 5.56 -6.57
CA ASN A 57 7.50 6.45 -6.79
C ASN A 57 6.47 6.47 -5.63
N LYS A 58 6.67 5.72 -4.55
CA LYS A 58 5.72 5.66 -3.44
C LYS A 58 5.78 6.92 -2.56
N ILE A 59 4.81 7.05 -1.65
CA ILE A 59 4.67 8.24 -0.79
C ILE A 59 5.91 8.50 0.07
N ILE A 60 6.58 7.43 0.50
CA ILE A 60 7.97 7.41 0.97
C ILE A 60 8.70 6.30 0.22
N THR A 61 10.00 6.42 0.06
CA THR A 61 10.78 5.48 -0.74
C THR A 61 12.08 5.08 -0.08
N THR A 62 12.53 3.86 -0.38
CA THR A 62 13.88 3.37 -0.12
C THR A 62 14.57 2.98 -1.43
N SER A 63 14.16 3.57 -2.57
CA SER A 63 14.52 3.21 -3.94
C SER A 63 13.86 1.91 -4.41
N GLY A 64 13.72 0.94 -3.56
CA GLY A 64 13.06 -0.35 -3.78
C GLY A 64 12.79 -1.03 -2.46
N GLY A 65 12.18 -2.22 -2.52
CA GLY A 65 11.81 -3.00 -1.35
C GLY A 65 10.39 -2.75 -0.88
N GLY A 66 10.05 -3.40 0.20
CA GLY A 66 8.72 -3.35 0.82
C GLY A 66 8.75 -3.93 2.23
N MET A 67 7.58 -4.03 2.81
CA MET A 67 7.39 -4.61 4.15
C MET A 67 6.17 -5.49 4.14
N LEU A 68 6.25 -6.64 4.80
CA LEU A 68 5.11 -7.48 5.12
C LEU A 68 4.86 -7.40 6.61
N MET A 69 3.60 -7.26 6.97
CA MET A 69 3.12 -7.28 8.35
C MET A 69 2.16 -8.45 8.54
N CYS A 70 2.26 -9.11 9.67
CA CYS A 70 1.34 -10.18 10.09
C CYS A 70 1.22 -10.17 11.61
N ASN A 71 0.12 -10.77 12.11
CA ASN A 71 -0.21 -10.74 13.53
C ASN A 71 0.33 -11.94 14.31
N ASP A 72 0.85 -12.97 13.64
CA ASP A 72 1.33 -14.17 14.27
C ASP A 72 2.79 -14.51 13.96
N LYS A 73 3.46 -15.07 14.97
CA LYS A 73 4.88 -15.39 14.88
C LYS A 73 5.18 -16.50 13.86
N LYS A 74 4.28 -17.43 13.65
CA LYS A 74 4.48 -18.56 12.74
C LYS A 74 4.57 -18.07 11.29
N THR A 75 3.63 -17.20 10.90
CA THR A 75 3.63 -16.56 9.58
C THR A 75 4.88 -15.69 9.41
N HIS A 76 5.21 -14.86 10.42
CA HIS A 76 6.42 -14.05 10.40
C HIS A 76 7.68 -14.90 10.16
N ASP A 77 7.88 -15.95 10.95
CA ASP A 77 9.08 -16.78 10.86
C ASP A 77 9.17 -17.51 9.51
N LYS A 78 8.02 -17.95 8.97
CA LYS A 78 7.97 -18.61 7.66
C LYS A 78 8.31 -17.66 6.52
N VAL A 79 7.74 -16.45 6.55
CA VAL A 79 8.05 -15.41 5.54
C VAL A 79 9.52 -14.99 5.63
N LEU A 80 10.04 -14.81 6.85
CA LEU A 80 11.45 -14.50 7.06
C LEU A 80 12.38 -15.61 6.51
N PHE A 81 12.04 -16.86 6.76
CA PHE A 81 12.76 -18.00 6.23
C PHE A 81 12.81 -17.98 4.70
N TRP A 82 11.68 -17.82 4.04
CA TRP A 82 11.64 -17.70 2.57
C TRP A 82 12.41 -16.49 2.03
N ALA A 83 12.29 -15.34 2.70
CA ALA A 83 12.98 -14.12 2.30
C ALA A 83 14.49 -14.15 2.55
N THR A 84 14.97 -15.14 3.31
CA THR A 84 16.39 -15.43 3.56
C THR A 84 16.86 -16.70 2.87
N GLN A 85 16.35 -16.97 1.68
CA GLN A 85 16.74 -18.07 0.81
C GLN A 85 16.32 -19.47 1.29
N SER A 86 15.39 -19.59 2.26
CA SER A 86 15.01 -20.87 2.88
C SER A 86 16.23 -21.69 3.33
N ARG A 87 17.22 -21.01 3.89
CA ARG A 87 18.45 -21.65 4.34
C ARG A 87 18.23 -22.33 5.69
N GLU A 88 18.47 -23.64 5.71
CA GLU A 88 18.41 -24.45 6.93
C GLU A 88 19.58 -24.13 7.89
N PRO A 89 19.41 -24.31 9.21
CA PRO A 89 20.40 -23.97 10.23
C PRO A 89 21.55 -24.98 10.34
N PHE A 90 22.18 -25.30 9.20
CA PHE A 90 23.34 -26.17 9.14
C PHE A 90 24.63 -25.37 8.89
N PRO A 91 25.83 -25.90 9.26
CA PRO A 91 27.08 -25.25 8.96
C PRO A 91 27.48 -25.26 7.47
N TRP A 92 26.74 -25.99 6.66
CA TRP A 92 26.82 -25.98 5.19
C TRP A 92 25.54 -25.41 4.59
N TYR A 93 25.52 -25.14 3.29
CA TYR A 93 24.32 -24.70 2.58
C TYR A 93 23.37 -25.89 2.37
N GLN A 94 22.21 -25.83 3.01
CA GLN A 94 21.11 -26.79 2.89
C GLN A 94 19.82 -26.05 2.65
N HIS A 95 19.04 -26.50 1.69
CA HIS A 95 17.74 -25.94 1.33
C HIS A 95 16.75 -27.07 1.05
N GLU A 96 15.68 -27.15 1.81
CA GLU A 96 14.60 -28.12 1.62
C GLU A 96 13.38 -27.49 0.92
N GLU A 97 13.32 -26.16 0.93
CA GLU A 97 12.29 -25.38 0.26
C GLU A 97 12.92 -24.31 -0.64
N ILE A 98 12.15 -23.86 -1.64
CA ILE A 98 12.55 -22.71 -2.46
C ILE A 98 12.40 -21.44 -1.65
N GLY A 99 13.45 -20.61 -1.66
CA GLY A 99 13.45 -19.29 -1.04
C GLY A 99 14.16 -18.28 -1.92
N TYR A 100 14.13 -17.01 -1.49
CA TYR A 100 14.59 -15.89 -2.28
C TYR A 100 15.42 -14.94 -1.41
N ASN A 101 16.30 -14.16 -2.04
CA ASN A 101 16.99 -13.07 -1.37
C ASN A 101 16.13 -11.80 -1.45
N TYR A 102 15.12 -11.71 -0.57
CA TYR A 102 14.15 -10.62 -0.55
C TYR A 102 14.31 -9.68 0.67
N ARG A 103 15.42 -9.78 1.40
CA ARG A 103 15.67 -8.88 2.52
C ARG A 103 16.04 -7.48 2.05
N LEU A 104 15.38 -6.49 2.65
CA LEU A 104 15.78 -5.09 2.51
C LEU A 104 17.18 -4.88 3.08
N SER A 105 18.06 -4.21 2.33
CA SER A 105 19.41 -3.91 2.83
C SER A 105 19.38 -2.92 4.00
N ASN A 106 20.39 -2.94 4.86
CA ASN A 106 20.51 -2.00 5.98
C ASN A 106 20.55 -0.54 5.51
N ILE A 107 21.13 -0.27 4.34
CA ILE A 107 21.18 1.08 3.75
C ILE A 107 19.76 1.53 3.40
N CYS A 108 19.01 0.72 2.65
CA CYS A 108 17.63 1.03 2.30
C CYS A 108 16.73 1.14 3.54
N ALA A 109 16.90 0.24 4.52
CA ALA A 109 16.16 0.29 5.79
C ALA A 109 16.48 1.58 6.58
N GLY A 110 17.73 2.05 6.57
CA GLY A 110 18.14 3.31 7.17
C GLY A 110 17.47 4.52 6.51
N ILE A 111 17.41 4.55 5.16
CA ILE A 111 16.67 5.55 4.39
C ILE A 111 15.19 5.52 4.78
N GLY A 112 14.57 4.33 4.82
CA GLY A 112 13.16 4.16 5.20
C GLY A 112 12.85 4.72 6.59
N ARG A 113 13.71 4.49 7.58
CA ARG A 113 13.58 5.08 8.92
C ARG A 113 13.62 6.61 8.90
N GLY A 114 14.45 7.20 8.05
CA GLY A 114 14.47 8.65 7.84
C GLY A 114 13.19 9.16 7.20
N GLN A 115 12.74 8.49 6.15
CA GLN A 115 11.51 8.83 5.42
C GLN A 115 10.24 8.70 6.30
N MET A 116 10.17 7.71 7.18
CA MET A 116 9.04 7.55 8.11
C MET A 116 8.84 8.76 9.05
N ARG A 117 9.89 9.52 9.35
CA ARG A 117 9.78 10.70 10.22
C ARG A 117 9.02 11.85 9.59
N VAL A 118 8.92 11.86 8.27
CA VAL A 118 8.24 12.91 7.50
C VAL A 118 6.99 12.40 6.78
N LEU A 119 6.53 11.18 7.09
CA LEU A 119 5.38 10.57 6.43
C LEU A 119 4.13 11.44 6.50
N ASP A 120 3.78 11.95 7.69
CA ASP A 120 2.57 12.76 7.88
C ASP A 120 2.64 14.07 7.09
N GLU A 121 3.84 14.68 7.01
CA GLU A 121 4.08 15.85 6.15
C GLU A 121 3.86 15.50 4.67
N ARG A 122 4.36 14.35 4.20
CA ARG A 122 4.15 13.89 2.82
C ARG A 122 2.69 13.64 2.51
N VAL A 123 1.95 13.03 3.43
CA VAL A 123 0.49 12.83 3.30
C VAL A 123 -0.21 14.17 3.21
N ALA A 124 0.13 15.15 4.06
CA ALA A 124 -0.45 16.48 4.03
C ALA A 124 -0.17 17.21 2.70
N GLN A 125 1.06 17.12 2.18
CA GLN A 125 1.42 17.68 0.88
C GLN A 125 0.62 17.05 -0.27
N LYS A 126 0.45 15.71 -0.26
CA LYS A 126 -0.35 15.01 -1.28
C LYS A 126 -1.83 15.38 -1.21
N ARG A 127 -2.38 15.50 0.00
CA ARG A 127 -3.76 16.00 0.20
C ARG A 127 -3.93 17.39 -0.38
N HIS A 128 -3.01 18.29 -0.10
CA HIS A 128 -3.04 19.65 -0.65
C HIS A 128 -3.00 19.65 -2.19
N ILE A 129 -2.13 18.83 -2.80
CA ILE A 129 -2.08 18.68 -4.27
C ILE A 129 -3.43 18.18 -4.80
N HIS A 130 -4.04 17.18 -4.15
CA HIS A 130 -5.36 16.68 -4.53
C HIS A 130 -6.43 17.80 -4.49
N GLU A 131 -6.45 18.58 -3.43
CA GLU A 131 -7.38 19.73 -3.28
C GLU A 131 -7.20 20.76 -4.40
N LEU A 132 -5.96 21.01 -4.85
CA LEU A 132 -5.69 21.89 -6.00
C LEU A 132 -6.29 21.31 -7.29
N TYR A 133 -6.19 20.00 -7.53
CA TYR A 133 -6.83 19.36 -8.69
C TYR A 133 -8.35 19.41 -8.60
N VAL A 134 -8.94 19.14 -7.44
CA VAL A 134 -10.39 19.25 -7.22
C VAL A 134 -10.86 20.65 -7.60
N LYS A 135 -10.19 21.69 -7.10
CA LYS A 135 -10.51 23.08 -7.41
C LYS A 135 -10.29 23.43 -8.90
N ALA A 136 -9.21 22.94 -9.50
CA ALA A 136 -8.89 23.23 -10.90
C ALA A 136 -9.89 22.61 -11.88
N PHE A 137 -10.49 21.48 -11.53
CA PHE A 137 -11.43 20.77 -12.38
C PHE A 137 -12.90 20.98 -11.98
N GLU A 138 -13.17 21.83 -10.98
CA GLU A 138 -14.52 22.16 -10.56
C GLU A 138 -15.36 22.69 -11.73
N GLY A 139 -16.52 22.08 -11.97
CA GLY A 139 -17.40 22.43 -13.09
C GLY A 139 -16.92 22.01 -14.47
N ASN A 140 -15.80 21.29 -14.60
CA ASN A 140 -15.34 20.79 -15.90
C ASN A 140 -16.21 19.57 -16.31
N PRO A 141 -16.92 19.65 -17.49
CA PRO A 141 -17.82 18.58 -17.90
C PRO A 141 -17.13 17.32 -18.43
N TYR A 142 -15.81 17.37 -18.62
CA TYR A 142 -15.02 16.29 -19.23
C TYR A 142 -14.15 15.53 -18.25
N ILE A 143 -13.99 16.05 -17.03
CA ILE A 143 -13.06 15.48 -16.03
C ILE A 143 -13.84 15.21 -14.75
N GLU A 144 -13.72 14.00 -14.26
CA GLU A 144 -14.30 13.56 -13.00
C GLU A 144 -13.16 13.07 -12.09
N ILE A 145 -13.04 13.64 -10.90
CA ILE A 145 -12.09 13.17 -9.88
C ILE A 145 -12.64 11.86 -9.29
N ALA A 146 -11.79 10.86 -9.19
CA ALA A 146 -12.17 9.58 -8.60
C ALA A 146 -12.69 9.77 -7.16
N PRO A 147 -13.85 9.20 -6.81
CA PRO A 147 -14.41 9.35 -5.48
C PRO A 147 -13.57 8.65 -4.42
N THR A 148 -13.62 9.15 -3.19
CA THR A 148 -13.01 8.51 -2.04
C THR A 148 -14.01 7.59 -1.33
N THR A 149 -13.52 6.50 -0.77
CA THR A 149 -14.29 5.58 0.05
C THR A 149 -14.90 6.30 1.26
N SER A 150 -16.16 6.08 1.53
CA SER A 150 -16.85 6.70 2.67
C SER A 150 -16.18 6.34 4.00
N GLY A 151 -15.91 7.34 4.83
CA GLY A 151 -15.22 7.17 6.12
C GLY A 151 -13.72 6.91 6.00
N SER A 152 -13.14 7.05 4.81
CA SER A 152 -11.69 6.96 4.61
C SER A 152 -11.01 8.33 4.71
N GLU A 153 -9.73 8.28 5.06
CA GLU A 153 -8.76 9.38 4.96
C GLU A 153 -7.62 8.92 4.06
N PRO A 154 -7.74 9.08 2.73
CA PRO A 154 -6.71 8.68 1.79
C PRO A 154 -5.39 9.43 2.00
N ASN A 155 -4.29 8.81 1.62
CA ASN A 155 -3.01 9.50 1.54
C ASN A 155 -2.81 10.25 0.22
N TYR A 156 -3.73 10.06 -0.75
CA TYR A 156 -3.68 10.66 -2.08
C TYR A 156 -2.34 10.45 -2.80
N TRP A 157 -1.78 9.24 -2.68
CA TRP A 157 -0.55 8.89 -3.40
C TRP A 157 -0.62 9.32 -4.87
N LEU A 158 -1.75 9.04 -5.53
CA LEU A 158 -2.11 9.59 -6.82
C LEU A 158 -3.49 10.26 -6.76
N THR A 159 -3.66 11.33 -7.53
CA THR A 159 -4.97 11.89 -7.84
C THR A 159 -5.45 11.25 -9.14
N ALA A 160 -6.38 10.32 -9.04
CA ALA A 160 -6.98 9.64 -10.19
C ALA A 160 -8.13 10.47 -10.75
N ILE A 161 -8.21 10.52 -12.08
CA ILE A 161 -9.31 11.17 -12.80
C ILE A 161 -9.88 10.20 -13.84
N THR A 162 -11.14 10.37 -14.17
CA THR A 162 -11.76 9.76 -15.34
C THR A 162 -12.14 10.83 -16.35
N LEU A 163 -12.05 10.49 -17.63
CA LEU A 163 -12.49 11.36 -18.70
C LEU A 163 -13.87 10.90 -19.19
N THR A 164 -14.77 11.84 -19.40
CA THR A 164 -16.09 11.52 -19.99
C THR A 164 -15.91 11.05 -21.44
N ARG A 165 -16.90 10.33 -21.98
CA ARG A 165 -16.85 9.79 -23.36
C ARG A 165 -16.68 10.85 -24.44
N ASP A 166 -17.11 12.08 -24.16
CA ASP A 166 -17.05 13.19 -25.10
C ASP A 166 -15.70 13.95 -25.05
N CYS A 167 -14.80 13.56 -24.15
CA CYS A 167 -13.49 14.16 -24.06
C CYS A 167 -12.59 13.63 -25.19
N LYS A 168 -12.24 14.52 -26.12
CA LYS A 168 -11.24 14.22 -27.17
C LYS A 168 -9.86 14.59 -26.65
N VAL A 169 -9.17 13.67 -26.05
CA VAL A 169 -7.76 13.83 -25.66
C VAL A 169 -6.89 13.25 -26.76
N ASN A 170 -6.12 14.10 -27.42
CA ASN A 170 -5.05 13.65 -28.28
C ASN A 170 -3.81 13.44 -27.40
N PHE A 171 -3.48 12.19 -27.14
CA PHE A 171 -2.18 11.84 -26.56
C PHE A 171 -1.13 11.99 -27.69
N MET A 172 -0.31 13.03 -27.64
CA MET A 172 0.89 13.17 -28.44
C MET A 172 2.09 12.59 -27.68
#